data_74351193dfd6f254c277609538f4e752
#
_entry.id   74351193dfd6f254c277609538f4e752
#
_cell.length_a   1.000
_cell.length_b   1.000
_cell.length_c   1.000
_cell.angle_alpha   90.00
_cell.angle_beta   90.00
_cell.angle_gamma   90.00
#
_symmetry.space_group_name_H-M   'P 1'
#
loop_
_entity.id
_entity.type
_entity.pdbx_description
1 polymer ?
#
loop_
_entity_poly.entity_id
_entity_poly.type
_entity_poly.pdbx_seq_one_letter_code
_entity_poly.pdbx_strand_id
1 'polypeptide(L)'
;IYRYQWSSSNAFGFVKKSKLINTGKEAVKVSLLDGIQNIMPASIGSDEQNQSSNLVDAYKRNELEEATGLGIFALSAILVDKAEASEALKANVVWSIGLNNPKYLLSSLQLNNFRLGNTVEQEVDVKAEKGAYFLNSDIILEKESAKEWMIIANVNQNHSNIAKLSKQIKRGINYELSKEI
;
A
#
# COMPACT_ATOMS: atom_id res chain seq x y z
N ILE A 1 -13.40 -16.54 -9.15
CA ILE A 1 -12.09 -16.46 -9.87
C ILE A 1 -11.42 -15.17 -9.47
N TYR A 2 -10.16 -15.23 -9.01
CA TYR A 2 -9.33 -14.06 -8.77
C TYR A 2 -8.33 -13.89 -9.91
N ARG A 3 -8.18 -12.66 -10.41
CA ARG A 3 -7.18 -12.28 -11.43
C ARG A 3 -6.51 -11.00 -11.02
N TYR A 4 -5.23 -10.87 -11.35
CA TYR A 4 -4.51 -9.60 -11.20
C TYR A 4 -3.55 -9.37 -12.36
N GLN A 5 -3.22 -8.11 -12.61
CA GLN A 5 -2.29 -7.67 -13.62
C GLN A 5 -1.44 -6.54 -13.07
N TRP A 6 -0.15 -6.56 -13.39
CA TRP A 6 0.76 -5.45 -13.15
C TRP A 6 0.93 -4.63 -14.42
N SER A 7 0.92 -3.32 -14.27
CA SER A 7 1.23 -2.34 -15.29
C SER A 7 2.06 -1.21 -14.68
N SER A 8 2.62 -0.35 -15.53
CA SER A 8 3.32 0.87 -15.11
C SER A 8 2.66 2.08 -15.78
N SER A 9 2.69 3.20 -15.06
CA SER A 9 2.24 4.51 -15.51
C SER A 9 3.38 5.51 -15.36
N ASN A 10 3.55 6.40 -16.31
CA ASN A 10 4.56 7.47 -16.22
C ASN A 10 4.23 8.47 -15.10
N ALA A 11 2.95 8.69 -14.83
CA ALA A 11 2.50 9.65 -13.83
C ALA A 11 2.38 9.06 -12.43
N PHE A 12 1.99 7.77 -12.30
CA PHE A 12 1.60 7.16 -11.03
C PHE A 12 2.47 5.99 -10.58
N GLY A 13 3.46 5.58 -11.40
CA GLY A 13 4.37 4.50 -11.08
C GLY A 13 3.79 3.11 -11.37
N PHE A 14 3.85 2.18 -10.41
CA PHE A 14 3.41 0.80 -10.56
C PHE A 14 1.94 0.64 -10.20
N VAL A 15 1.19 -0.09 -11.00
CA VAL A 15 -0.24 -0.31 -10.81
C VAL A 15 -0.55 -1.80 -10.81
N LYS A 16 -1.09 -2.30 -9.70
CA LYS A 16 -1.66 -3.63 -9.60
C LYS A 16 -3.18 -3.52 -9.77
N LYS A 17 -3.71 -4.00 -10.89
CA LYS A 17 -5.15 -4.18 -11.09
C LYS A 17 -5.56 -5.55 -10.59
N SER A 18 -6.57 -5.61 -9.74
CA SER A 18 -7.13 -6.84 -9.21
C SER A 18 -8.61 -6.94 -9.54
N LYS A 19 -9.06 -8.15 -9.87
CA LYS A 19 -10.45 -8.45 -10.20
C LYS A 19 -10.87 -9.77 -9.54
N LEU A 20 -11.98 -9.74 -8.82
CA LEU A 20 -12.60 -10.91 -8.24
C LEU A 20 -13.96 -11.14 -8.95
N ILE A 21 -14.17 -12.35 -9.45
CA ILE A 21 -15.32 -12.70 -10.27
C ILE A 21 -16.11 -13.82 -9.57
N ASN A 22 -17.39 -13.61 -9.36
CA ASN A 22 -18.34 -14.65 -8.99
C ASN A 22 -18.93 -15.26 -10.26
N THR A 23 -18.60 -16.51 -10.54
CA THR A 23 -19.16 -17.29 -11.66
C THR A 23 -20.34 -18.19 -11.24
N GLY A 24 -20.70 -18.12 -9.96
CA GLY A 24 -21.79 -18.89 -9.39
C GLY A 24 -23.16 -18.26 -9.65
N LYS A 25 -24.20 -19.03 -9.36
CA LYS A 25 -25.60 -18.61 -9.53
C LYS A 25 -26.18 -17.87 -8.32
N GLU A 26 -25.42 -17.79 -7.22
CA GLU A 26 -25.83 -17.16 -5.96
C GLU A 26 -24.83 -16.08 -5.56
N ALA A 27 -25.29 -15.12 -4.75
CA ALA A 27 -24.42 -14.12 -4.15
C ALA A 27 -23.50 -14.78 -3.11
N VAL A 28 -22.26 -14.33 -3.04
CA VAL A 28 -21.26 -14.82 -2.06
C VAL A 28 -20.65 -13.68 -1.28
N LYS A 29 -20.49 -13.87 0.03
CA LYS A 29 -19.71 -12.98 0.87
C LYS A 29 -18.25 -13.45 0.87
N VAL A 30 -17.34 -12.51 0.61
CA VAL A 30 -15.89 -12.75 0.58
C VAL A 30 -15.20 -11.80 1.52
N SER A 31 -14.44 -12.33 2.47
CA SER A 31 -13.48 -11.57 3.25
C SER A 31 -12.18 -11.49 2.47
N LEU A 32 -11.79 -10.29 2.07
CA LEU A 32 -10.66 -10.03 1.20
C LEU A 32 -9.50 -9.44 1.99
N LEU A 33 -8.30 -9.95 1.73
CA LEU A 33 -7.04 -9.29 2.07
C LEU A 33 -6.13 -9.34 0.83
N ASP A 34 -5.95 -8.21 0.17
CA ASP A 34 -5.09 -8.07 -1.02
C ASP A 34 -4.09 -6.93 -0.83
N GLY A 35 -2.86 -7.11 -1.33
CA GLY A 35 -1.85 -6.10 -1.11
C GLY A 35 -0.52 -6.36 -1.79
N ILE A 36 0.47 -5.61 -1.35
CA ILE A 36 1.89 -5.74 -1.70
C ILE A 36 2.73 -5.77 -0.44
N GLN A 37 3.81 -6.54 -0.47
CA GLN A 37 4.74 -6.73 0.65
C GLN A 37 6.13 -6.22 0.33
N ASN A 38 6.96 -6.11 1.36
CA ASN A 38 8.37 -5.73 1.25
C ASN A 38 8.57 -4.37 0.57
N ILE A 39 7.71 -3.42 0.91
CA ILE A 39 7.85 -2.05 0.46
C ILE A 39 9.05 -1.45 1.18
N MET A 40 10.06 -1.10 0.40
CA MET A 40 11.26 -0.45 0.92
C MET A 40 11.00 1.04 1.14
N PRO A 41 11.62 1.67 2.14
CA PRO A 41 11.67 3.13 2.20
C PRO A 41 12.49 3.69 1.03
N ALA A 42 12.24 4.95 0.69
CA ALA A 42 13.01 5.62 -0.35
C ALA A 42 14.50 5.69 0.02
N SER A 43 15.36 5.66 -0.99
CA SER A 43 16.82 5.77 -0.88
C SER A 43 17.54 4.58 -0.23
N ILE A 44 16.86 3.49 0.05
CA ILE A 44 17.48 2.23 0.50
C ILE A 44 17.59 1.26 -0.67
N GLY A 45 18.81 0.84 -0.98
CA GLY A 45 19.09 -0.19 -1.96
C GLY A 45 18.94 -1.60 -1.40
N SER A 46 18.82 -2.59 -2.30
CA SER A 46 18.77 -4.01 -1.91
C SER A 46 20.02 -4.46 -1.15
N ASP A 47 21.19 -3.96 -1.56
CA ASP A 47 22.47 -4.32 -0.94
C ASP A 47 22.57 -3.80 0.49
N GLU A 48 22.16 -2.56 0.74
CA GLU A 48 22.11 -1.97 2.08
C GLU A 48 21.11 -2.71 2.98
N GLN A 49 19.92 -3.03 2.45
CA GLN A 49 18.94 -3.84 3.17
C GLN A 49 19.49 -5.22 3.51
N ASN A 50 20.24 -5.87 2.62
CA ASN A 50 20.79 -7.21 2.85
C ASN A 50 21.96 -7.21 3.84
N GLN A 51 22.83 -6.18 3.78
CA GLN A 51 24.01 -6.08 4.63
C GLN A 51 23.68 -5.59 6.05
N SER A 52 22.67 -4.73 6.19
CA SER A 52 22.35 -4.05 7.45
C SER A 52 20.86 -4.15 7.80
N SER A 53 20.23 -5.29 7.53
CA SER A 53 18.77 -5.46 7.63
C SER A 53 18.20 -5.05 8.99
N ASN A 54 18.80 -5.46 10.09
CA ASN A 54 18.32 -5.12 11.43
C ASN A 54 18.41 -3.62 11.72
N LEU A 55 19.48 -2.97 11.27
CA LEU A 55 19.67 -1.53 11.45
C LEU A 55 18.68 -0.76 10.58
N VAL A 56 18.55 -1.12 9.30
CA VAL A 56 17.60 -0.49 8.39
C VAL A 56 16.17 -0.66 8.88
N ASP A 57 15.80 -1.87 9.32
CA ASP A 57 14.44 -2.16 9.81
C ASP A 57 14.12 -1.30 11.05
N ALA A 58 15.08 -1.09 11.96
CA ALA A 58 14.87 -0.26 13.15
C ALA A 58 14.50 1.20 12.85
N TYR A 59 14.90 1.72 11.69
CA TYR A 59 14.59 3.09 11.26
C TYR A 59 13.38 3.19 10.33
N LYS A 60 12.76 2.09 9.93
CA LYS A 60 11.57 2.11 9.10
C LYS A 60 10.38 2.70 9.85
N ARG A 61 9.64 3.52 9.13
CA ARG A 61 8.36 4.06 9.57
C ARG A 61 7.36 3.98 8.42
N ASN A 62 6.25 3.32 8.68
CA ASN A 62 5.15 3.13 7.75
C ASN A 62 3.93 3.86 8.31
N GLU A 63 3.48 4.90 7.63
CA GLU A 63 2.39 5.78 8.09
C GLU A 63 1.21 5.73 7.12
N LEU A 64 0.00 5.86 7.64
CA LEU A 64 -1.24 5.98 6.88
C LEU A 64 -1.79 7.40 7.00
N GLU A 65 -2.00 8.07 5.88
CA GLU A 65 -2.91 9.21 5.84
C GLU A 65 -4.34 8.69 5.77
N GLU A 66 -5.01 8.60 6.90
CA GLU A 66 -6.33 7.95 7.04
C GLU A 66 -7.41 8.56 6.12
N ALA A 67 -7.35 9.88 5.90
CA ALA A 67 -8.32 10.59 5.07
C ALA A 67 -8.31 10.18 3.58
N THR A 68 -7.25 9.53 3.11
CA THR A 68 -7.06 9.14 1.70
C THR A 68 -6.71 7.67 1.52
N GLY A 69 -6.33 6.98 2.61
CA GLY A 69 -5.75 5.64 2.54
C GLY A 69 -4.34 5.61 1.94
N LEU A 70 -3.64 6.76 1.92
CA LEU A 70 -2.28 6.85 1.40
C LEU A 70 -1.29 6.31 2.43
N GLY A 71 -0.61 5.20 2.10
CA GLY A 71 0.51 4.66 2.85
C GLY A 71 1.81 5.36 2.47
N ILE A 72 2.59 5.77 3.46
CA ILE A 72 3.86 6.49 3.33
C ILE A 72 4.95 5.65 3.99
N PHE A 73 5.97 5.27 3.22
CA PHE A 73 7.05 4.38 3.65
C PHE A 73 8.37 5.12 3.59
N ALA A 74 8.91 5.45 4.76
CA ALA A 74 10.11 6.25 4.90
C ALA A 74 11.05 5.68 5.98
N LEU A 75 12.23 6.26 6.10
CA LEU A 75 13.05 6.13 7.30
C LEU A 75 12.71 7.28 8.26
N SER A 76 12.73 7.02 9.56
CA SER A 76 12.60 8.05 10.59
C SER A 76 13.83 8.97 10.66
N ALA A 77 14.99 8.46 10.21
CA ALA A 77 16.23 9.21 10.02
C ALA A 77 17.07 8.55 8.92
N ILE A 78 17.93 9.34 8.26
CA ILE A 78 18.90 8.79 7.30
C ILE A 78 20.05 8.12 8.08
N LEU A 79 20.39 6.90 7.65
CA LEU A 79 21.55 6.16 8.16
C LEU A 79 22.83 6.82 7.60
N VAL A 80 23.44 7.70 8.37
CA VAL A 80 24.71 8.36 8.03
C VAL A 80 25.67 8.21 9.19
N ASP A 81 26.94 8.03 8.89
CA ASP A 81 28.03 8.01 9.86
C ASP A 81 28.40 9.47 10.26
N LYS A 82 27.40 10.20 10.79
CA LYS A 82 27.51 11.58 11.25
C LYS A 82 26.82 11.73 12.59
N ALA A 83 27.35 12.60 13.42
CA ALA A 83 26.80 12.90 14.75
C ALA A 83 25.43 13.58 14.74
N GLU A 84 24.99 14.12 13.60
CA GLU A 84 23.70 14.80 13.43
C GLU A 84 22.72 13.90 12.68
N ALA A 85 21.51 13.74 13.23
CA ALA A 85 20.42 13.06 12.55
C ALA A 85 20.01 13.87 11.30
N SER A 86 20.02 13.21 10.14
CA SER A 86 19.50 13.79 8.90
C SER A 86 18.08 13.32 8.65
N GLU A 87 17.19 14.25 8.32
CA GLU A 87 15.79 13.89 7.98
C GLU A 87 15.71 13.14 6.65
N ALA A 88 14.85 12.13 6.59
CA ALA A 88 14.51 11.47 5.35
C ALA A 88 13.56 12.37 4.55
N LEU A 89 14.07 12.99 3.48
CA LEU A 89 13.32 13.95 2.67
C LEU A 89 12.41 13.31 1.61
N LYS A 90 12.48 11.98 1.47
CA LYS A 90 11.75 11.22 0.46
C LYS A 90 11.10 9.99 1.07
N ALA A 91 9.97 9.59 0.50
CA ALA A 91 9.27 8.36 0.83
C ALA A 91 8.83 7.61 -0.42
N ASN A 92 8.58 6.33 -0.28
CA ASN A 92 7.77 5.58 -1.23
C ASN A 92 6.32 5.59 -0.75
N VAL A 93 5.38 5.67 -1.68
CA VAL A 93 3.96 5.82 -1.35
C VAL A 93 3.13 4.77 -2.04
N VAL A 94 2.05 4.35 -1.37
CA VAL A 94 1.08 3.41 -1.93
C VAL A 94 -0.33 3.88 -1.58
N TRP A 95 -1.24 3.76 -2.52
CA TRP A 95 -2.64 4.10 -2.34
C TRP A 95 -3.54 3.16 -3.15
N SER A 96 -4.84 3.25 -2.98
CA SER A 96 -5.76 2.33 -3.64
C SER A 96 -7.06 3.00 -4.05
N ILE A 97 -7.73 2.38 -5.03
CA ILE A 97 -9.08 2.74 -5.47
C ILE A 97 -9.89 1.48 -5.74
N GLY A 98 -11.22 1.61 -5.73
CA GLY A 98 -12.16 0.58 -6.15
C GLY A 98 -12.79 -0.22 -5.01
N LEU A 99 -12.22 -0.24 -3.79
CA LEU A 99 -12.87 -0.79 -2.60
C LEU A 99 -13.50 0.35 -1.77
N ASN A 100 -14.62 0.05 -1.14
CA ASN A 100 -15.31 1.00 -0.27
C ASN A 100 -14.80 0.82 1.16
N ASN A 101 -14.22 1.87 1.73
CA ASN A 101 -13.76 1.94 3.13
C ASN A 101 -12.99 0.68 3.59
N PRO A 102 -11.95 0.23 2.88
CA PRO A 102 -11.16 -0.88 3.35
C PRO A 102 -10.40 -0.51 4.62
N LYS A 103 -10.10 -1.48 5.48
CA LYS A 103 -9.07 -1.32 6.50
C LYS A 103 -7.71 -1.46 5.83
N TYR A 104 -6.74 -0.67 6.28
CA TYR A 104 -5.38 -0.67 5.75
C TYR A 104 -4.42 -1.30 6.75
N LEU A 105 -3.55 -2.20 6.27
CA LEU A 105 -2.42 -2.70 7.03
C LEU A 105 -1.12 -2.20 6.38
N LEU A 106 -0.18 -1.75 7.19
CA LEU A 106 1.10 -1.19 6.76
C LEU A 106 2.28 -2.15 7.02
N SER A 107 1.97 -3.32 7.57
CA SER A 107 2.91 -4.37 7.91
C SER A 107 2.35 -5.75 7.58
N SER A 108 3.16 -6.79 7.77
CA SER A 108 2.73 -8.19 7.62
C SER A 108 2.33 -8.85 8.95
N LEU A 109 2.32 -8.11 10.06
CA LEU A 109 2.12 -8.64 11.41
C LEU A 109 0.77 -9.36 11.58
N GLN A 110 -0.27 -8.86 10.93
CA GLN A 110 -1.63 -9.38 11.08
C GLN A 110 -2.04 -10.43 10.04
N LEU A 111 -1.14 -10.82 9.11
CA LEU A 111 -1.48 -11.80 8.06
C LEU A 111 -1.93 -13.15 8.59
N ASN A 112 -1.28 -13.64 9.64
CA ASN A 112 -1.65 -14.91 10.24
C ASN A 112 -3.01 -14.83 10.95
N ASN A 113 -3.33 -13.72 11.59
CA ASN A 113 -4.66 -13.49 12.18
C ASN A 113 -5.73 -13.57 11.10
N PHE A 114 -5.54 -12.91 9.98
CA PHE A 114 -6.48 -12.99 8.86
C PHE A 114 -6.62 -14.42 8.32
N ARG A 115 -5.51 -15.16 8.12
CA ARG A 115 -5.53 -16.56 7.66
C ARG A 115 -6.28 -17.51 8.59
N LEU A 116 -6.27 -17.22 9.89
CA LEU A 116 -7.04 -17.96 10.91
C LEU A 116 -8.52 -17.55 10.98
N GLY A 117 -8.94 -16.61 10.13
CA GLY A 117 -10.31 -16.10 10.12
C GLY A 117 -10.61 -15.06 11.21
N ASN A 118 -9.58 -14.56 11.87
CA ASN A 118 -9.73 -13.50 12.88
C ASN A 118 -9.84 -12.12 12.21
N THR A 119 -10.43 -11.19 12.93
CA THR A 119 -10.48 -9.79 12.51
C THR A 119 -9.08 -9.16 12.52
N VAL A 120 -8.85 -8.23 11.60
CA VAL A 120 -7.66 -7.39 11.57
C VAL A 120 -8.03 -5.95 11.89
N GLU A 121 -7.09 -5.23 12.51
CA GLU A 121 -7.28 -3.83 12.86
C GLU A 121 -6.45 -2.93 11.94
N GLN A 122 -6.98 -1.72 11.67
CA GLN A 122 -6.27 -0.74 10.84
C GLN A 122 -4.95 -0.32 11.49
N GLU A 123 -3.91 -0.26 10.69
CA GLU A 123 -2.60 0.24 11.11
C GLU A 123 -2.41 1.68 10.62
N VAL A 124 -1.99 2.57 11.51
CA VAL A 124 -1.85 4.01 11.21
C VAL A 124 -0.39 4.46 11.25
N ASP A 125 0.39 3.99 12.24
CA ASP A 125 1.82 4.30 12.40
C ASP A 125 2.54 3.03 12.90
N VAL A 126 3.28 2.40 12.01
CA VAL A 126 4.05 1.19 12.29
C VAL A 126 5.53 1.49 12.18
N LYS A 127 6.28 1.22 13.26
CA LYS A 127 7.72 1.49 13.36
C LYS A 127 8.51 0.20 13.46
N ALA A 128 9.73 0.24 12.95
CA ALA A 128 10.71 -0.84 13.02
C ALA A 128 10.24 -2.15 12.35
N GLU A 129 9.33 -2.06 11.38
CA GLU A 129 8.76 -3.21 10.67
C GLU A 129 8.91 -3.06 9.15
N LYS A 130 9.04 -4.18 8.47
CA LYS A 130 9.04 -4.21 7.00
C LYS A 130 7.72 -3.68 6.46
N GLY A 131 7.81 -2.74 5.51
CA GLY A 131 6.66 -2.13 4.89
C GLY A 131 5.82 -3.12 4.10
N ALA A 132 4.51 -3.01 4.25
CA ALA A 132 3.52 -3.66 3.41
C ALA A 132 2.30 -2.74 3.25
N TYR A 133 1.50 -2.97 2.25
CA TYR A 133 0.24 -2.26 2.08
C TYR A 133 -0.84 -3.27 1.71
N PHE A 134 -1.76 -3.51 2.63
CA PHE A 134 -2.87 -4.41 2.41
C PHE A 134 -4.20 -3.71 2.59
N LEU A 135 -5.17 -4.13 1.79
CA LEU A 135 -6.56 -3.74 1.84
C LEU A 135 -7.36 -4.91 2.41
N ASN A 136 -7.96 -4.72 3.57
CA ASN A 136 -8.93 -5.68 4.11
C ASN A 136 -10.35 -5.14 3.91
N SER A 137 -11.22 -5.93 3.32
CA SER A 137 -12.61 -5.58 3.07
C SER A 137 -13.49 -6.81 3.00
N ASP A 138 -14.67 -6.73 3.58
CA ASP A 138 -15.75 -7.68 3.34
C ASP A 138 -16.59 -7.19 2.15
N ILE A 139 -16.69 -8.01 1.12
CA ILE A 139 -17.46 -7.70 -0.08
C ILE A 139 -18.53 -8.75 -0.35
N ILE A 140 -19.66 -8.31 -0.86
CA ILE A 140 -20.70 -9.18 -1.40
C ILE A 140 -20.59 -9.13 -2.92
N LEU A 141 -20.38 -10.28 -3.52
CA LEU A 141 -20.41 -10.45 -4.97
C LEU A 141 -21.73 -11.09 -5.36
N GLU A 142 -22.53 -10.34 -6.08
CA GLU A 142 -23.77 -10.85 -6.67
C GLU A 142 -23.48 -11.98 -7.67
N LYS A 143 -24.49 -12.75 -8.02
CA LYS A 143 -24.35 -13.79 -9.04
C LYS A 143 -23.79 -13.21 -10.34
N GLU A 144 -22.89 -13.94 -10.97
CA GLU A 144 -22.30 -13.57 -12.27
C GLU A 144 -21.74 -12.12 -12.32
N SER A 145 -21.25 -11.62 -11.18
CA SER A 145 -20.71 -10.27 -11.05
C SER A 145 -19.21 -10.25 -10.80
N ALA A 146 -18.62 -9.08 -10.90
CA ALA A 146 -17.21 -8.87 -10.60
C ALA A 146 -16.99 -7.58 -9.81
N LYS A 147 -15.96 -7.59 -8.97
CA LYS A 147 -15.44 -6.42 -8.27
C LYS A 147 -13.99 -6.18 -8.68
N GLU A 148 -13.67 -4.94 -9.01
CA GLU A 148 -12.33 -4.53 -9.41
C GLU A 148 -11.78 -3.49 -8.43
N TRP A 149 -10.47 -3.51 -8.22
CA TRP A 149 -9.73 -2.51 -7.45
C TRP A 149 -8.31 -2.41 -7.95
N MET A 150 -7.63 -1.32 -7.58
CA MET A 150 -6.24 -1.10 -7.92
C MET A 150 -5.45 -0.69 -6.69
N ILE A 151 -4.19 -1.12 -6.65
CA ILE A 151 -3.17 -0.65 -5.72
C ILE A 151 -2.09 0.00 -6.56
N ILE A 152 -1.76 1.24 -6.23
CA ILE A 152 -0.83 2.07 -6.99
C ILE A 152 0.35 2.42 -6.08
N ALA A 153 1.58 2.19 -6.55
CA ALA A 153 2.80 2.45 -5.81
C ALA A 153 3.74 3.37 -6.60
N ASN A 154 4.23 4.43 -5.97
CA ASN A 154 5.20 5.34 -6.56
C ASN A 154 6.40 5.53 -5.63
N VAL A 155 7.58 5.75 -6.20
CA VAL A 155 8.85 5.81 -5.48
C VAL A 155 9.42 7.23 -5.43
N ASN A 156 10.32 7.47 -4.47
CA ASN A 156 11.09 8.71 -4.37
C ASN A 156 10.25 10.00 -4.30
N GLN A 157 9.12 9.98 -3.61
CA GLN A 157 8.23 11.12 -3.47
C GLN A 157 8.70 12.05 -2.35
N ASN A 158 8.83 13.34 -2.66
CA ASN A 158 9.10 14.37 -1.65
C ASN A 158 7.78 14.86 -1.01
N HIS A 159 7.87 15.66 0.05
CA HIS A 159 6.71 16.20 0.77
C HIS A 159 5.70 16.93 -0.13
N SER A 160 6.20 17.73 -1.10
CA SER A 160 5.32 18.47 -2.03
C SER A 160 4.54 17.53 -2.93
N ASN A 161 5.19 16.49 -3.45
CA ASN A 161 4.55 15.47 -4.28
C ASN A 161 3.51 14.67 -3.50
N ILE A 162 3.82 14.28 -2.27
CA ILE A 162 2.90 13.57 -1.38
C ILE A 162 1.66 14.43 -1.08
N ALA A 163 1.85 15.69 -0.72
CA ALA A 163 0.75 16.62 -0.47
C ALA A 163 -0.12 16.88 -1.71
N LYS A 164 0.49 16.93 -2.90
CA LYS A 164 -0.22 17.05 -4.18
C LYS A 164 -1.03 15.77 -4.47
N LEU A 165 -0.44 14.61 -4.30
CA LEU A 165 -1.08 13.31 -4.50
C LEU A 165 -2.27 13.13 -3.53
N SER A 166 -2.10 13.43 -2.25
CA SER A 166 -3.18 13.41 -1.26
C SER A 166 -4.38 14.27 -1.69
N LYS A 167 -4.14 15.50 -2.17
CA LYS A 167 -5.19 16.37 -2.71
C LYS A 167 -5.87 15.79 -3.95
N GLN A 168 -5.12 15.12 -4.84
CA GLN A 168 -5.67 14.47 -6.04
C GLN A 168 -6.56 13.28 -5.66
N ILE A 169 -6.13 12.43 -4.72
CA ILE A 169 -6.92 11.30 -4.23
C ILE A 169 -8.25 11.81 -3.63
N LYS A 170 -8.22 12.85 -2.79
CA LYS A 170 -9.43 13.48 -2.20
C LYS A 170 -10.41 14.01 -3.25
N ARG A 171 -9.91 14.45 -4.41
CA ARG A 171 -10.74 14.97 -5.52
C ARG A 171 -11.28 13.88 -6.44
N GLY A 172 -10.82 12.65 -6.31
CA GLY A 172 -11.19 11.54 -7.19
C GLY A 172 -10.30 11.43 -8.44
N ILE A 173 -9.18 10.75 -8.31
CA ILE A 173 -8.12 10.59 -9.33
C ILE A 173 -8.45 9.56 -10.42
N ASN A 174 -9.57 8.84 -10.32
CA ASN A 174 -9.90 7.68 -11.15
C ASN A 174 -9.84 7.94 -12.66
N TYR A 175 -10.27 9.12 -13.10
CA TYR A 175 -10.26 9.48 -14.52
C TYR A 175 -8.85 9.71 -15.06
N GLU A 176 -7.99 10.37 -14.30
CA GLU A 176 -6.59 10.62 -14.67
C GLU A 176 -5.82 9.30 -14.74
N LEU A 177 -6.04 8.42 -13.76
CA LEU A 177 -5.42 7.10 -13.72
C LEU A 177 -5.82 6.22 -14.90
N SER A 178 -7.10 6.23 -15.31
CA SER A 178 -7.60 5.41 -16.42
C SER A 178 -7.04 5.80 -17.78
N LYS A 179 -6.53 7.02 -17.93
CA LYS A 179 -5.87 7.48 -19.17
C LYS A 179 -4.40 7.05 -19.27
N GLU A 180 -3.77 6.75 -18.13
CA GLU A 180 -2.34 6.47 -18.02
C GLU A 180 -2.02 4.96 -17.98
N ILE A 181 -3.02 4.10 -17.85
CA ILE A 181 -2.94 2.65 -17.78
C ILE A 181 -3.60 2.01 -18.98
#